data_ca0e2a0aee51c95c2d3ab24bfc71dd83
#
_entry.id   ca0e2a0aee51c95c2d3ab24bfc71dd83
#
_cell.length_a   1.000
_cell.length_b   1.000
_cell.length_c   1.000
_cell.angle_alpha   90.00
_cell.angle_beta   90.00
_cell.angle_gamma   90.00
#
_symmetry.space_group_name_H-M   'P 1'
#
loop_
_entity.id
_entity.type
_entity.pdbx_description
1 polymer ?
#
loop_
_entity_poly.entity_id
_entity_poly.type
_entity_poly.pdbx_seq_one_letter_code
_entity_poly.pdbx_strand_id
1 'polypeptide(L)'
;MTPTAYFAARVAKAFGLHRKNKRLSDASIEMHLLRDAEMHLGHAVWEKVGEVEELSMEYWNLRKLTQERAAIDARLETCVQQLAQAHDERSALLNHAVEPHDDLLAKRGAVMAELEILSQERDAIVARARDVRRAFEGAKTKLEVLSKNPDHPEADLAATRERLKQLKEQFAALKVQRNEIADSIAAGDRQLDHIDHELNDHRQQRRGQASEAFQIIGEANREISIHRAEAALIETQIHQLYSEIGRYVSRFAYANASCARAAREHRPMIDVMRALRRSIAMNNQLAA
;
A
#
# COMPACT_ATOMS: atom_id res chain seq x y z
N MET A 1 -54.95 -1.83 -1.62
CA MET A 1 -56.32 -2.00 -2.18
C MET A 1 -57.39 -1.65 -1.15
N THR A 2 -58.46 -0.90 -1.54
CA THR A 2 -59.56 -0.59 -0.65
C THR A 2 -60.64 -1.69 -0.70
N PRO A 3 -61.47 -1.87 0.34
CA PRO A 3 -62.54 -2.87 0.33
C PRO A 3 -63.56 -2.69 -0.82
N THR A 4 -63.88 -1.44 -1.15
CA THR A 4 -64.75 -1.12 -2.32
C THR A 4 -64.14 -1.51 -3.65
N ALA A 5 -62.84 -1.21 -3.86
CA ALA A 5 -62.11 -1.63 -5.04
C ALA A 5 -61.93 -3.17 -5.12
N TYR A 6 -61.84 -3.85 -3.98
CA TYR A 6 -61.85 -5.31 -3.93
C TYR A 6 -63.18 -5.90 -4.38
N PHE A 7 -64.30 -5.38 -3.83
CA PHE A 7 -65.61 -5.84 -4.24
C PHE A 7 -65.86 -5.64 -5.74
N ALA A 8 -65.57 -4.47 -6.27
CA ALA A 8 -65.67 -4.19 -7.71
C ALA A 8 -64.82 -5.15 -8.57
N ALA A 9 -63.58 -5.43 -8.13
CA ALA A 9 -62.67 -6.36 -8.80
C ALA A 9 -63.15 -7.81 -8.74
N ARG A 10 -63.82 -8.22 -7.66
CA ARG A 10 -64.42 -9.53 -7.48
C ARG A 10 -65.65 -9.73 -8.42
N VAL A 11 -66.47 -8.70 -8.54
CA VAL A 11 -67.57 -8.69 -9.52
C VAL A 11 -67.01 -8.78 -10.95
N ALA A 12 -66.02 -7.95 -11.30
CA ALA A 12 -65.39 -8.00 -12.64
C ALA A 12 -64.75 -9.38 -12.92
N LYS A 13 -64.15 -10.05 -11.94
CA LYS A 13 -63.64 -11.43 -12.05
C LYS A 13 -64.74 -12.42 -12.37
N ALA A 14 -65.93 -12.29 -11.75
CA ALA A 14 -67.06 -13.14 -12.04
C ALA A 14 -67.57 -13.00 -13.50
N PHE A 15 -67.36 -11.84 -14.12
CA PHE A 15 -67.60 -11.58 -15.55
C PHE A 15 -66.43 -11.88 -16.50
N GLY A 16 -65.40 -12.61 -16.00
CA GLY A 16 -64.25 -13.03 -16.83
C GLY A 16 -63.14 -11.97 -17.00
N LEU A 17 -63.27 -10.79 -16.38
CA LEU A 17 -62.25 -9.75 -16.39
C LEU A 17 -61.18 -10.01 -15.31
N HIS A 18 -60.21 -10.85 -15.64
CA HIS A 18 -59.17 -11.28 -14.70
C HIS A 18 -57.83 -10.64 -14.96
N ARG A 19 -57.30 -9.85 -13.99
CA ARG A 19 -55.99 -9.17 -14.05
C ARG A 19 -54.99 -9.81 -13.08
N LYS A 20 -54.79 -11.13 -13.17
CA LYS A 20 -53.96 -11.92 -12.26
C LYS A 20 -52.57 -11.35 -12.07
N ASN A 21 -51.79 -11.11 -13.13
CA ASN A 21 -50.44 -10.64 -13.05
C ASN A 21 -50.33 -9.27 -12.37
N LYS A 22 -51.25 -8.34 -12.67
CA LYS A 22 -51.30 -7.04 -11.97
C LYS A 22 -51.51 -7.21 -10.49
N ARG A 23 -52.40 -8.10 -10.07
CA ARG A 23 -52.71 -8.34 -8.65
C ARG A 23 -51.52 -8.95 -7.90
N LEU A 24 -50.81 -9.87 -8.53
CA LEU A 24 -49.59 -10.44 -7.95
C LEU A 24 -48.48 -9.40 -7.87
N SER A 25 -48.31 -8.54 -8.86
CA SER A 25 -47.35 -7.44 -8.84
C SER A 25 -47.67 -6.43 -7.73
N ASP A 26 -48.95 -6.00 -7.61
CA ASP A 26 -49.41 -5.08 -6.55
C ASP A 26 -49.14 -5.70 -5.15
N ALA A 27 -49.45 -6.99 -4.97
CA ALA A 27 -49.22 -7.71 -3.71
C ALA A 27 -47.70 -7.83 -3.39
N SER A 28 -46.85 -8.04 -4.38
CA SER A 28 -45.40 -8.11 -4.21
C SER A 28 -44.82 -6.77 -3.75
N ILE A 29 -45.23 -5.67 -4.38
CA ILE A 29 -44.82 -4.31 -3.99
C ILE A 29 -45.25 -4.00 -2.57
N GLU A 30 -46.52 -4.27 -2.25
CA GLU A 30 -47.07 -4.06 -0.90
C GLU A 30 -46.38 -4.95 0.17
N MET A 31 -45.93 -6.16 -0.20
CA MET A 31 -45.12 -7.02 0.66
C MET A 31 -43.73 -6.44 0.97
N HIS A 32 -43.06 -5.85 -0.01
CA HIS A 32 -41.77 -5.16 0.23
C HIS A 32 -41.97 -3.99 1.17
N LEU A 33 -42.93 -3.12 0.91
CA LEU A 33 -43.28 -2.00 1.81
C LEU A 33 -43.63 -2.45 3.24
N LEU A 34 -44.32 -3.58 3.36
CA LEU A 34 -44.65 -4.13 4.69
C LEU A 34 -43.40 -4.63 5.42
N ARG A 35 -42.47 -5.30 4.74
CA ARG A 35 -41.19 -5.75 5.34
C ARG A 35 -40.35 -4.58 5.81
N ASP A 36 -40.24 -3.54 4.98
CA ASP A 36 -39.50 -2.33 5.34
C ASP A 36 -40.12 -1.65 6.56
N ALA A 37 -41.46 -1.54 6.59
CA ALA A 37 -42.18 -1.02 7.74
C ALA A 37 -42.01 -1.90 9.01
N GLU A 38 -41.96 -3.23 8.86
CA GLU A 38 -41.68 -4.16 9.97
C GLU A 38 -40.26 -3.95 10.51
N MET A 39 -39.25 -3.81 9.66
CA MET A 39 -37.87 -3.54 10.06
C MET A 39 -37.76 -2.18 10.80
N HIS A 40 -38.32 -1.12 10.22
CA HIS A 40 -38.27 0.20 10.83
C HIS A 40 -39.01 0.26 12.19
N LEU A 41 -40.19 -0.40 12.31
CA LEU A 41 -40.88 -0.50 13.59
C LEU A 41 -40.02 -1.26 14.60
N GLY A 42 -39.45 -2.40 14.22
CA GLY A 42 -38.57 -3.19 15.09
C GLY A 42 -37.39 -2.40 15.61
N HIS A 43 -36.70 -1.68 14.73
CA HIS A 43 -35.60 -0.78 15.10
C HIS A 43 -36.04 0.31 16.09
N ALA A 44 -37.28 0.87 15.93
CA ALA A 44 -37.74 1.92 16.80
C ALA A 44 -38.22 1.43 18.20
N VAL A 45 -38.60 0.14 18.32
CA VAL A 45 -39.21 -0.38 19.55
C VAL A 45 -38.38 -1.45 20.28
N TRP A 46 -37.26 -1.94 19.68
CA TRP A 46 -36.53 -3.09 20.23
C TRP A 46 -36.07 -2.89 21.67
N GLU A 47 -35.64 -1.69 22.05
CA GLU A 47 -35.24 -1.42 23.45
C GLU A 47 -36.40 -1.50 24.44
N LYS A 48 -37.65 -1.26 23.97
CA LYS A 48 -38.86 -1.23 24.77
C LYS A 48 -39.53 -2.60 24.87
N VAL A 49 -39.08 -3.61 24.11
CA VAL A 49 -39.68 -4.96 24.08
C VAL A 49 -39.02 -5.95 25.04
N GLY A 50 -38.01 -5.54 25.83
CA GLY A 50 -37.35 -6.42 26.80
C GLY A 50 -38.31 -7.05 27.86
N GLU A 51 -39.48 -6.45 28.08
CA GLU A 51 -40.54 -6.97 28.97
C GLU A 51 -41.52 -7.91 28.25
N VAL A 52 -41.39 -8.13 26.96
CA VAL A 52 -42.24 -9.02 26.16
C VAL A 52 -41.61 -10.42 26.18
N GLU A 53 -42.20 -11.33 26.95
CA GLU A 53 -41.66 -12.67 27.19
C GLU A 53 -41.45 -13.45 25.87
N GLU A 54 -42.40 -13.33 24.96
CA GLU A 54 -42.38 -14.01 23.65
C GLU A 54 -41.28 -13.48 22.68
N LEU A 55 -40.70 -12.30 22.95
CA LEU A 55 -39.63 -11.71 22.21
C LEU A 55 -38.29 -11.74 22.95
N SER A 56 -38.22 -12.46 24.06
CA SER A 56 -37.02 -12.52 24.89
C SER A 56 -35.79 -13.04 24.12
N MET A 57 -35.99 -14.04 23.25
CA MET A 57 -34.91 -14.60 22.45
C MET A 57 -34.38 -13.60 21.41
N GLU A 58 -35.28 -12.95 20.67
CA GLU A 58 -34.92 -11.94 19.65
C GLU A 58 -34.24 -10.72 20.28
N TYR A 59 -34.77 -10.28 21.44
CA TYR A 59 -34.19 -9.17 22.19
C TYR A 59 -32.77 -9.43 22.64
N TRP A 60 -32.50 -10.59 23.26
CA TRP A 60 -31.14 -10.89 23.73
C TRP A 60 -30.17 -11.19 22.61
N ASN A 61 -30.62 -11.86 21.54
CA ASN A 61 -29.81 -12.06 20.34
C ASN A 61 -29.43 -10.73 19.67
N LEU A 62 -30.39 -9.82 19.56
CA LEU A 62 -30.15 -8.49 19.00
C LEU A 62 -29.13 -7.70 19.83
N ARG A 63 -29.29 -7.75 21.17
CA ARG A 63 -28.34 -7.10 22.08
C ARG A 63 -26.94 -7.69 21.96
N LYS A 64 -26.81 -9.01 21.83
CA LYS A 64 -25.53 -9.70 21.59
C LYS A 64 -24.90 -9.26 20.27
N LEU A 65 -25.65 -9.30 19.18
CA LEU A 65 -25.18 -8.91 17.85
C LEU A 65 -24.79 -7.42 17.79
N THR A 66 -25.50 -6.55 18.48
CA THR A 66 -25.14 -5.13 18.58
C THR A 66 -23.79 -4.93 19.28
N GLN A 67 -23.52 -5.71 20.34
CA GLN A 67 -22.22 -5.69 21.02
C GLN A 67 -21.10 -6.26 20.14
N GLU A 68 -21.36 -7.36 19.45
CA GLU A 68 -20.40 -7.95 18.49
C GLU A 68 -20.08 -6.98 17.34
N ARG A 69 -21.11 -6.29 16.82
CA ARG A 69 -20.95 -5.28 15.77
C ARG A 69 -20.07 -4.13 16.25
N ALA A 70 -20.30 -3.61 17.45
CA ALA A 70 -19.49 -2.55 18.05
C ALA A 70 -18.03 -2.99 18.27
N ALA A 71 -17.80 -4.25 18.66
CA ALA A 71 -16.46 -4.80 18.81
C ALA A 71 -15.71 -4.92 17.44
N ILE A 72 -16.43 -5.28 16.38
CA ILE A 72 -15.86 -5.32 15.03
C ILE A 72 -15.55 -3.91 14.52
N ASP A 73 -16.44 -2.94 14.76
CA ASP A 73 -16.20 -1.54 14.38
C ASP A 73 -14.94 -0.96 15.08
N ALA A 74 -14.74 -1.29 16.35
CA ALA A 74 -13.54 -0.89 17.08
C ALA A 74 -12.26 -1.53 16.49
N ARG A 75 -12.32 -2.81 16.08
CA ARG A 75 -11.18 -3.46 15.39
C ARG A 75 -10.91 -2.83 14.03
N LEU A 76 -11.97 -2.57 13.26
CA LEU A 76 -11.88 -1.93 11.95
C LEU A 76 -11.22 -0.55 12.05
N GLU A 77 -11.60 0.25 13.05
CA GLU A 77 -10.98 1.55 13.33
C GLU A 77 -9.48 1.41 13.62
N THR A 78 -9.11 0.42 14.43
CA THR A 78 -7.70 0.12 14.73
C THR A 78 -6.91 -0.26 13.47
N CYS A 79 -7.46 -1.12 12.62
CA CYS A 79 -6.82 -1.50 11.35
C CYS A 79 -6.69 -0.31 10.38
N VAL A 80 -7.68 0.58 10.32
CA VAL A 80 -7.63 1.81 9.51
C VAL A 80 -6.53 2.75 10.00
N GLN A 81 -6.37 2.91 11.32
CA GLN A 81 -5.30 3.72 11.90
C GLN A 81 -3.92 3.12 11.62
N GLN A 82 -3.76 1.80 11.74
CA GLN A 82 -2.52 1.11 11.38
C GLN A 82 -2.17 1.27 9.89
N LEU A 83 -3.17 1.18 9.02
CA LEU A 83 -3.00 1.40 7.59
C LEU A 83 -2.53 2.83 7.28
N ALA A 84 -3.14 3.84 7.93
CA ALA A 84 -2.74 5.24 7.79
C ALA A 84 -1.29 5.45 8.25
N GLN A 85 -0.93 4.92 9.42
CA GLN A 85 0.44 4.98 9.95
C GLN A 85 1.45 4.33 8.99
N ALA A 86 1.16 3.13 8.47
CA ALA A 86 2.04 2.44 7.53
C ALA A 86 2.22 3.23 6.20
N HIS A 87 1.19 3.94 5.74
CA HIS A 87 1.30 4.84 4.60
C HIS A 87 2.17 6.06 4.89
N ASP A 88 2.07 6.65 6.08
CA ASP A 88 2.88 7.79 6.49
C ASP A 88 4.35 7.39 6.65
N GLU A 89 4.63 6.25 7.28
CA GLU A 89 5.98 5.67 7.40
C GLU A 89 6.59 5.41 6.02
N ARG A 90 5.84 4.81 5.11
CA ARG A 90 6.27 4.61 3.72
C ARG A 90 6.59 5.94 3.01
N SER A 91 5.74 6.94 3.19
CA SER A 91 5.94 8.28 2.61
C SER A 91 7.20 8.94 3.19
N ALA A 92 7.43 8.83 4.50
CA ALA A 92 8.63 9.32 5.15
C ALA A 92 9.89 8.62 4.62
N LEU A 93 9.87 7.28 4.45
CA LEU A 93 10.98 6.51 3.86
C LEU A 93 11.31 6.96 2.43
N LEU A 94 10.31 7.30 1.64
CA LEU A 94 10.51 7.80 0.28
C LEU A 94 11.10 9.21 0.25
N ASN A 95 10.69 10.08 1.17
CA ASN A 95 11.13 11.47 1.22
C ASN A 95 12.53 11.62 1.83
N HIS A 96 12.87 10.88 2.89
CA HIS A 96 14.22 10.89 3.51
C HIS A 96 15.27 10.10 2.71
N ALA A 97 14.87 9.42 1.64
CA ALA A 97 15.78 8.60 0.84
C ALA A 97 16.73 9.42 -0.05
N VAL A 98 16.52 10.71 -0.21
CA VAL A 98 17.26 11.55 -1.16
C VAL A 98 18.58 12.06 -0.56
N GLU A 99 18.57 12.63 0.64
CA GLU A 99 19.71 13.34 1.22
C GLU A 99 21.00 12.50 1.44
N PRO A 100 20.97 11.32 2.13
CA PRO A 100 22.21 10.56 2.34
C PRO A 100 22.80 9.96 1.07
N HIS A 101 21.96 9.74 0.06
CA HIS A 101 22.36 9.18 -1.22
C HIS A 101 23.10 10.21 -2.08
N ASP A 102 22.64 11.45 -2.06
CA ASP A 102 23.24 12.55 -2.83
C ASP A 102 24.61 12.92 -2.28
N ASP A 103 24.82 12.90 -0.95
CA ASP A 103 26.11 13.10 -0.32
C ASP A 103 27.13 12.02 -0.71
N LEU A 104 26.71 10.76 -0.71
CA LEU A 104 27.60 9.65 -1.14
C LEU A 104 27.89 9.70 -2.63
N LEU A 105 26.95 10.10 -3.47
CA LEU A 105 27.16 10.30 -4.90
C LEU A 105 28.10 11.48 -5.16
N ALA A 106 28.00 12.56 -4.41
CA ALA A 106 28.91 13.70 -4.49
C ALA A 106 30.34 13.30 -4.09
N LYS A 107 30.51 12.56 -2.98
CA LYS A 107 31.82 12.01 -2.56
C LYS A 107 32.39 11.10 -3.63
N ARG A 108 31.58 10.18 -4.19
CA ARG A 108 31.98 9.30 -5.28
C ARG A 108 32.48 10.08 -6.50
N GLY A 109 31.74 11.13 -6.88
CA GLY A 109 32.10 12.01 -7.98
C GLY A 109 33.44 12.74 -7.74
N ALA A 110 33.67 13.21 -6.53
CA ALA A 110 34.95 13.86 -6.17
C ALA A 110 36.16 12.90 -6.26
N VAL A 111 36.02 11.68 -5.71
CA VAL A 111 37.09 10.66 -5.78
C VAL A 111 37.34 10.25 -7.23
N MET A 112 36.30 10.09 -8.04
CA MET A 112 36.46 9.78 -9.48
C MET A 112 37.22 10.90 -10.24
N ALA A 113 36.91 12.16 -9.94
CA ALA A 113 37.60 13.30 -10.54
C ALA A 113 39.10 13.35 -10.15
N GLU A 114 39.43 13.04 -8.89
CA GLU A 114 40.79 12.93 -8.40
C GLU A 114 41.56 11.79 -9.09
N LEU A 115 40.95 10.61 -9.20
CA LEU A 115 41.52 9.46 -9.91
C LEU A 115 41.78 9.74 -11.40
N GLU A 116 40.92 10.50 -12.06
CA GLU A 116 41.12 10.93 -13.44
C GLU A 116 42.38 11.81 -13.57
N ILE A 117 42.60 12.76 -12.66
CA ILE A 117 43.78 13.60 -12.61
C ILE A 117 45.04 12.75 -12.40
N LEU A 118 45.02 11.86 -11.40
CA LEU A 118 46.15 10.95 -11.12
C LEU A 118 46.46 10.01 -12.31
N SER A 119 45.46 9.56 -13.03
CA SER A 119 45.61 8.75 -14.22
C SER A 119 46.30 9.54 -15.33
N GLN A 120 45.93 10.80 -15.55
CA GLN A 120 46.58 11.68 -16.53
C GLN A 120 48.04 11.97 -16.15
N GLU A 121 48.32 12.21 -14.85
CA GLU A 121 49.68 12.39 -14.34
C GLU A 121 50.53 11.13 -14.53
N ARG A 122 50.02 9.95 -14.24
CA ARG A 122 50.67 8.67 -14.49
C ARG A 122 51.03 8.51 -15.95
N ASP A 123 50.13 8.81 -16.86
CA ASP A 123 50.32 8.68 -18.29
C ASP A 123 51.40 9.67 -18.81
N ALA A 124 51.44 10.89 -18.25
CA ALA A 124 52.48 11.87 -18.52
C ALA A 124 53.86 11.40 -18.05
N ILE A 125 53.94 10.79 -16.85
CA ILE A 125 55.20 10.21 -16.35
C ILE A 125 55.68 9.04 -17.23
N VAL A 126 54.76 8.16 -17.64
CA VAL A 126 55.07 7.05 -18.55
C VAL A 126 55.57 7.55 -19.89
N ALA A 127 55.02 8.62 -20.45
CA ALA A 127 55.48 9.24 -21.67
C ALA A 127 56.92 9.77 -21.50
N ARG A 128 57.21 10.56 -20.43
CA ARG A 128 58.54 11.05 -20.11
C ARG A 128 59.55 9.91 -19.91
N ALA A 129 59.15 8.83 -19.22
CA ALA A 129 60.03 7.67 -19.04
C ALA A 129 60.37 6.97 -20.35
N ARG A 130 59.45 6.93 -21.31
CA ARG A 130 59.75 6.43 -22.70
C ARG A 130 60.75 7.31 -23.44
N ASP A 131 60.63 8.62 -23.30
CA ASP A 131 61.54 9.55 -23.94
C ASP A 131 62.93 9.47 -23.32
N VAL A 132 63.07 9.42 -21.98
CA VAL A 132 64.31 9.20 -21.27
C VAL A 132 64.99 7.87 -21.70
N ARG A 133 64.15 6.80 -21.82
CA ARG A 133 64.67 5.51 -22.29
C ARG A 133 65.19 5.58 -23.72
N ARG A 134 64.51 6.25 -24.65
CA ARG A 134 64.98 6.47 -26.03
C ARG A 134 66.28 7.25 -26.04
N ALA A 135 66.36 8.32 -25.23
CA ALA A 135 67.59 9.11 -25.10
C ALA A 135 68.75 8.28 -24.52
N PHE A 136 68.46 7.40 -23.55
CA PHE A 136 69.47 6.49 -22.99
C PHE A 136 69.98 5.48 -24.01
N GLU A 137 69.10 4.83 -24.78
CA GLU A 137 69.51 3.90 -25.84
C GLU A 137 70.32 4.61 -26.93
N GLY A 138 69.91 5.83 -27.30
CA GLY A 138 70.71 6.65 -28.27
C GLY A 138 72.07 7.04 -27.73
N ALA A 139 72.14 7.46 -26.43
CA ALA A 139 73.48 7.78 -25.84
C ALA A 139 74.32 6.53 -25.63
N LYS A 140 73.78 5.36 -25.37
CA LYS A 140 74.47 4.09 -25.29
C LYS A 140 75.03 3.68 -26.62
N THR A 141 74.29 3.79 -27.74
CA THR A 141 74.77 3.53 -29.08
C THR A 141 75.84 4.50 -29.44
N LYS A 142 75.70 5.81 -29.09
CA LYS A 142 76.73 6.81 -29.28
C LYS A 142 78.05 6.42 -28.57
N LEU A 143 77.96 5.99 -27.32
CA LEU A 143 79.12 5.55 -26.54
C LEU A 143 79.81 4.35 -27.17
N GLU A 144 79.09 3.37 -27.70
CA GLU A 144 79.60 2.20 -28.38
C GLU A 144 80.34 2.58 -29.66
N VAL A 145 79.81 3.52 -30.41
CA VAL A 145 80.48 4.02 -31.65
C VAL A 145 81.76 4.79 -31.32
N LEU A 146 81.67 5.71 -30.33
CA LEU A 146 82.85 6.50 -29.93
C LEU A 146 83.95 5.64 -29.32
N SER A 147 83.61 4.57 -28.58
CA SER A 147 84.58 3.65 -27.96
C SER A 147 85.32 2.77 -28.97
N LYS A 148 84.77 2.59 -30.18
CA LYS A 148 85.38 1.82 -31.26
C LYS A 148 86.28 2.66 -32.18
N ASN A 149 86.20 4.00 -32.09
CA ASN A 149 86.98 4.92 -32.95
C ASN A 149 88.06 5.59 -32.11
N PRO A 150 89.40 5.29 -32.37
CA PRO A 150 90.52 5.81 -31.60
C PRO A 150 90.77 7.32 -31.78
N ASP A 151 90.24 7.95 -32.84
CA ASP A 151 90.48 9.36 -33.18
C ASP A 151 89.54 10.38 -32.48
N HIS A 152 88.66 9.94 -31.57
CA HIS A 152 87.75 10.86 -30.87
C HIS A 152 88.33 11.39 -29.55
N PRO A 153 88.09 12.67 -29.22
CA PRO A 153 88.62 13.26 -27.99
C PRO A 153 87.97 12.56 -26.73
N GLU A 154 88.87 12.27 -25.75
CA GLU A 154 88.46 11.65 -24.45
C GLU A 154 87.35 12.43 -23.73
N ALA A 155 87.28 13.74 -24.00
CA ALA A 155 86.26 14.64 -23.47
C ALA A 155 84.80 14.23 -23.91
N ASP A 156 84.63 13.78 -25.16
CA ASP A 156 83.28 13.35 -25.67
C ASP A 156 82.82 12.02 -25.08
N LEU A 157 83.78 11.13 -24.81
CA LEU A 157 83.47 9.87 -24.07
C LEU A 157 83.06 10.13 -22.63
N ALA A 158 83.74 11.03 -21.93
CA ALA A 158 83.41 11.42 -20.56
C ALA A 158 82.03 12.10 -20.46
N ALA A 159 81.80 13.05 -21.41
CA ALA A 159 80.46 13.72 -21.49
C ALA A 159 79.29 12.74 -21.77
N THR A 160 79.54 11.74 -22.66
CA THR A 160 78.51 10.74 -22.96
C THR A 160 78.28 9.79 -21.79
N ARG A 161 79.34 9.42 -21.04
CA ARG A 161 79.14 8.62 -19.76
C ARG A 161 78.39 9.39 -18.69
N GLU A 162 78.72 10.65 -18.53
CA GLU A 162 77.97 11.50 -17.55
C GLU A 162 76.49 11.67 -17.95
N ARG A 163 76.21 11.84 -19.25
CA ARG A 163 74.88 11.88 -19.78
C ARG A 163 74.13 10.59 -19.54
N LEU A 164 74.68 9.43 -19.68
CA LEU A 164 74.10 8.14 -19.39
C LEU A 164 73.77 7.99 -17.88
N LYS A 165 74.66 8.48 -17.02
CA LYS A 165 74.42 8.49 -15.57
C LYS A 165 73.23 9.35 -15.22
N GLN A 166 73.16 10.59 -15.74
CA GLN A 166 72.01 11.51 -15.55
C GLN A 166 70.71 10.91 -16.04
N LEU A 167 70.72 10.27 -17.24
CA LEU A 167 69.47 9.61 -17.74
C LEU A 167 69.06 8.42 -16.90
N LYS A 168 69.99 7.67 -16.31
CA LYS A 168 69.71 6.61 -15.35
C LYS A 168 69.03 7.14 -14.06
N GLU A 169 69.61 8.23 -13.53
CA GLU A 169 69.07 8.89 -12.36
C GLU A 169 67.68 9.46 -12.63
N GLN A 170 67.46 10.11 -13.77
CA GLN A 170 66.14 10.60 -14.20
C GLN A 170 65.14 9.46 -14.35
N PHE A 171 65.49 8.33 -14.93
CA PHE A 171 64.62 7.18 -15.08
C PHE A 171 64.27 6.56 -13.73
N ALA A 172 65.19 6.49 -12.78
CA ALA A 172 64.98 6.02 -11.45
C ALA A 172 63.99 6.95 -10.68
N ALA A 173 64.15 8.26 -10.81
CA ALA A 173 63.24 9.24 -10.21
C ALA A 173 61.81 9.12 -10.80
N LEU A 174 61.67 9.00 -12.11
CA LEU A 174 60.36 8.78 -12.77
C LEU A 174 59.69 7.47 -12.34
N LYS A 175 60.49 6.42 -12.08
CA LYS A 175 59.98 5.15 -11.56
C LYS A 175 59.40 5.30 -10.16
N VAL A 176 60.06 6.07 -9.29
CA VAL A 176 59.55 6.36 -7.92
C VAL A 176 58.25 7.14 -8.02
N GLN A 177 58.21 8.25 -8.77
CA GLN A 177 57.00 9.04 -8.97
C GLN A 177 55.84 8.23 -9.53
N ARG A 178 56.08 7.34 -10.51
CA ARG A 178 55.03 6.46 -11.02
C ARG A 178 54.48 5.52 -9.96
N ASN A 179 55.33 4.99 -9.10
CA ASN A 179 54.89 4.09 -8.02
C ASN A 179 54.08 4.85 -6.98
N GLU A 180 54.48 6.06 -6.59
CA GLU A 180 53.73 6.92 -5.67
C GLU A 180 52.33 7.22 -6.20
N ILE A 181 52.23 7.57 -7.50
CA ILE A 181 50.90 7.78 -8.11
C ILE A 181 50.10 6.48 -8.19
N ALA A 182 50.74 5.34 -8.50
CA ALA A 182 50.06 4.06 -8.50
C ALA A 182 49.49 3.69 -7.12
N ASP A 183 50.24 3.99 -6.05
CA ASP A 183 49.76 3.78 -4.67
C ASP A 183 48.60 4.71 -4.32
N SER A 184 48.62 5.97 -4.80
CA SER A 184 47.53 6.94 -4.64
C SER A 184 46.29 6.49 -5.41
N ILE A 185 46.41 6.00 -6.63
CA ILE A 185 45.31 5.44 -7.43
C ILE A 185 44.71 4.24 -6.68
N ALA A 186 45.53 3.31 -6.18
CA ALA A 186 45.07 2.15 -5.44
C ALA A 186 44.36 2.53 -4.10
N ALA A 187 44.72 3.66 -3.48
CA ALA A 187 44.03 4.20 -2.34
C ALA A 187 42.66 4.78 -2.70
N GLY A 188 42.59 5.53 -3.80
CA GLY A 188 41.32 6.06 -4.32
C GLY A 188 40.36 4.96 -4.79
N ASP A 189 40.84 3.91 -5.45
CA ASP A 189 40.05 2.74 -5.84
C ASP A 189 39.42 2.08 -4.60
N ARG A 190 40.18 1.92 -3.52
CA ARG A 190 39.64 1.38 -2.24
C ARG A 190 38.58 2.29 -1.60
N GLN A 191 38.71 3.61 -1.76
CA GLN A 191 37.69 4.56 -1.29
C GLN A 191 36.44 4.46 -2.15
N LEU A 192 36.55 4.29 -3.46
CA LEU A 192 35.40 4.05 -4.35
C LEU A 192 34.66 2.76 -3.97
N ASP A 193 35.42 1.67 -3.78
CA ASP A 193 34.84 0.39 -3.38
C ASP A 193 34.05 0.52 -2.06
N HIS A 194 34.58 1.28 -1.10
CA HIS A 194 33.90 1.54 0.18
C HIS A 194 32.61 2.32 -0.02
N ILE A 195 32.66 3.43 -0.79
CA ILE A 195 31.48 4.24 -1.09
C ILE A 195 30.42 3.44 -1.85
N ASP A 196 30.84 2.63 -2.83
CA ASP A 196 29.93 1.80 -3.62
C ASP A 196 29.30 0.69 -2.74
N HIS A 197 30.02 0.17 -1.76
CA HIS A 197 29.48 -0.77 -0.76
C HIS A 197 28.43 -0.10 0.14
N GLU A 198 28.73 1.07 0.69
CA GLU A 198 27.79 1.86 1.48
C GLU A 198 26.51 2.21 0.70
N LEU A 199 26.66 2.64 -0.56
CA LEU A 199 25.52 2.92 -1.46
C LEU A 199 24.65 1.68 -1.69
N ASN A 200 25.29 0.52 -1.84
CA ASN A 200 24.56 -0.74 -2.03
C ASN A 200 23.84 -1.17 -0.75
N ASP A 201 24.47 -1.06 0.41
CA ASP A 201 23.86 -1.37 1.71
C ASP A 201 22.65 -0.48 1.99
N HIS A 202 22.78 0.82 1.75
CA HIS A 202 21.65 1.75 1.86
C HIS A 202 20.50 1.41 0.90
N ARG A 203 20.81 0.93 -0.32
CA ARG A 203 19.77 0.48 -1.27
C ARG A 203 19.08 -0.79 -0.80
N GLN A 204 19.83 -1.76 -0.29
CA GLN A 204 19.27 -3.02 0.23
C GLN A 204 18.41 -2.76 1.46
N GLN A 205 18.89 -1.95 2.40
CA GLN A 205 18.15 -1.60 3.60
C GLN A 205 16.81 -0.92 3.25
N ARG A 206 16.82 0.05 2.32
CA ARG A 206 15.61 0.72 1.85
C ARG A 206 14.63 -0.23 1.16
N ARG A 207 15.13 -1.16 0.35
CA ARG A 207 14.28 -2.19 -0.29
C ARG A 207 13.63 -3.09 0.77
N GLY A 208 14.37 -3.48 1.80
CA GLY A 208 13.85 -4.25 2.93
C GLY A 208 12.73 -3.51 3.65
N GLN A 209 12.98 -2.26 4.06
CA GLN A 209 11.99 -1.42 4.74
C GLN A 209 10.74 -1.15 3.88
N ALA A 210 10.94 -0.87 2.59
CA ALA A 210 9.83 -0.69 1.66
C ALA A 210 9.01 -1.97 1.49
N SER A 211 9.66 -3.14 1.40
CA SER A 211 8.99 -4.44 1.31
C SER A 211 8.18 -4.73 2.57
N GLU A 212 8.73 -4.46 3.75
CA GLU A 212 8.05 -4.62 5.04
C GLU A 212 6.82 -3.71 5.14
N ALA A 213 6.96 -2.43 4.79
CA ALA A 213 5.84 -1.50 4.74
C ALA A 213 4.73 -1.95 3.77
N PHE A 214 5.10 -2.51 2.61
CA PHE A 214 4.12 -3.09 1.68
C PHE A 214 3.40 -4.30 2.24
N GLN A 215 4.08 -5.16 2.99
CA GLN A 215 3.46 -6.32 3.64
C GLN A 215 2.46 -5.85 4.69
N ILE A 216 2.84 -4.93 5.57
CA ILE A 216 1.96 -4.36 6.60
C ILE A 216 0.71 -3.73 5.96
N ILE A 217 0.87 -2.93 4.90
CA ILE A 217 -0.25 -2.35 4.14
C ILE A 217 -1.15 -3.44 3.55
N GLY A 218 -0.56 -4.51 3.00
CA GLY A 218 -1.29 -5.64 2.43
C GLY A 218 -2.11 -6.40 3.48
N GLU A 219 -1.51 -6.69 4.63
CA GLU A 219 -2.16 -7.35 5.77
C GLU A 219 -3.30 -6.50 6.35
N ALA A 220 -3.05 -5.21 6.61
CA ALA A 220 -4.07 -4.29 7.12
C ALA A 220 -5.28 -4.18 6.16
N ASN A 221 -5.06 -4.08 4.85
CA ASN A 221 -6.13 -4.05 3.86
C ASN A 221 -6.94 -5.35 3.84
N ARG A 222 -6.29 -6.50 4.01
CA ARG A 222 -6.95 -7.80 4.11
C ARG A 222 -7.82 -7.88 5.35
N GLU A 223 -7.29 -7.48 6.51
CA GLU A 223 -8.05 -7.48 7.78
C GLU A 223 -9.25 -6.54 7.72
N ILE A 224 -9.08 -5.32 7.17
CA ILE A 224 -10.18 -4.38 6.93
C ILE A 224 -11.28 -5.03 6.07
N SER A 225 -10.90 -5.77 5.03
CA SER A 225 -11.86 -6.43 4.15
C SER A 225 -12.62 -7.55 4.87
N ILE A 226 -11.93 -8.34 5.70
CA ILE A 226 -12.53 -9.39 6.53
C ILE A 226 -13.51 -8.78 7.53
N HIS A 227 -13.10 -7.77 8.29
CA HIS A 227 -13.96 -7.13 9.29
C HIS A 227 -15.17 -6.42 8.67
N ARG A 228 -15.02 -5.84 7.48
CA ARG A 228 -16.17 -5.28 6.73
C ARG A 228 -17.18 -6.37 6.32
N ALA A 229 -16.68 -7.53 5.88
CA ALA A 229 -17.56 -8.65 5.53
C ALA A 229 -18.29 -9.22 6.76
N GLU A 230 -17.58 -9.40 7.88
CA GLU A 230 -18.16 -9.82 9.16
C GLU A 230 -19.22 -8.82 9.64
N ALA A 231 -18.91 -7.53 9.57
CA ALA A 231 -19.81 -6.46 9.92
C ALA A 231 -21.10 -6.46 9.08
N ALA A 232 -20.99 -6.65 7.76
CA ALA A 232 -22.13 -6.73 6.87
C ALA A 232 -23.01 -7.97 7.14
N LEU A 233 -22.40 -9.10 7.52
CA LEU A 233 -23.13 -10.31 7.90
C LEU A 233 -23.96 -10.06 9.18
N ILE A 234 -23.33 -9.50 10.22
CA ILE A 234 -24.02 -9.15 11.47
C ILE A 234 -25.14 -8.14 11.23
N GLU A 235 -24.89 -7.13 10.40
CA GLU A 235 -25.90 -6.12 10.03
C GLU A 235 -27.14 -6.77 9.39
N THR A 236 -26.94 -7.75 8.52
CA THR A 236 -28.03 -8.51 7.91
C THR A 236 -28.85 -9.28 8.96
N GLN A 237 -28.18 -9.89 9.94
CA GLN A 237 -28.84 -10.60 11.05
C GLN A 237 -29.60 -9.63 11.96
N ILE A 238 -29.03 -8.48 12.26
CA ILE A 238 -29.66 -7.41 13.03
C ILE A 238 -30.96 -6.95 12.33
N HIS A 239 -30.91 -6.68 11.03
CA HIS A 239 -32.08 -6.26 10.24
C HIS A 239 -33.18 -7.33 10.22
N GLN A 240 -32.79 -8.62 10.18
CA GLN A 240 -33.75 -9.71 10.27
C GLN A 240 -34.45 -9.73 11.62
N LEU A 241 -33.70 -9.59 12.72
CA LEU A 241 -34.30 -9.54 14.07
C LEU A 241 -35.19 -8.31 14.25
N TYR A 242 -34.81 -7.15 13.72
CA TYR A 242 -35.71 -5.99 13.70
C TYR A 242 -37.02 -6.30 12.97
N SER A 243 -36.95 -6.96 11.81
CA SER A 243 -38.15 -7.35 11.06
C SER A 243 -39.02 -8.31 11.86
N GLU A 244 -38.44 -9.26 12.58
CA GLU A 244 -39.16 -10.22 13.42
C GLU A 244 -39.84 -9.54 14.60
N ILE A 245 -39.13 -8.69 15.35
CA ILE A 245 -39.66 -7.87 16.44
C ILE A 245 -40.78 -6.97 15.92
N GLY A 246 -40.57 -6.23 14.85
CA GLY A 246 -41.58 -5.32 14.29
C GLY A 246 -42.83 -6.04 13.78
N ARG A 247 -42.62 -7.23 13.17
CA ARG A 247 -43.72 -8.12 12.76
C ARG A 247 -44.58 -8.57 13.95
N TYR A 248 -43.94 -9.04 15.02
CA TYR A 248 -44.62 -9.47 16.21
C TYR A 248 -45.36 -8.30 16.86
N VAL A 249 -44.68 -7.21 17.17
CA VAL A 249 -45.25 -6.03 17.82
C VAL A 249 -46.44 -5.48 17.01
N SER A 250 -46.32 -5.35 15.69
CA SER A 250 -47.39 -4.82 14.83
C SER A 250 -48.62 -5.72 14.74
N ARG A 251 -48.49 -7.04 14.99
CA ARG A 251 -49.60 -7.98 15.03
C ARG A 251 -50.31 -7.94 16.38
N PHE A 252 -49.54 -7.84 17.47
CA PHE A 252 -50.06 -7.98 18.83
C PHE A 252 -50.20 -6.65 19.57
N ALA A 253 -49.93 -5.50 18.92
CA ALA A 253 -50.06 -4.17 19.54
C ALA A 253 -51.43 -3.84 20.13
N TYR A 254 -52.52 -4.53 19.70
CA TYR A 254 -53.87 -4.34 20.23
C TYR A 254 -54.35 -5.49 21.14
N ALA A 255 -53.61 -6.59 21.21
CA ALA A 255 -53.95 -7.78 21.97
C ALA A 255 -53.06 -7.96 23.22
N ASN A 256 -51.82 -7.50 23.17
CA ASN A 256 -50.84 -7.63 24.26
C ASN A 256 -50.50 -6.25 24.82
N ALA A 257 -50.70 -6.06 26.15
CA ALA A 257 -50.47 -4.78 26.82
C ALA A 257 -49.02 -4.30 26.76
N SER A 258 -48.02 -5.20 26.80
CA SER A 258 -46.60 -4.87 26.69
C SER A 258 -46.25 -4.41 25.26
N CYS A 259 -46.78 -5.09 24.24
CA CYS A 259 -46.64 -4.64 22.83
C CYS A 259 -47.34 -3.30 22.60
N ALA A 260 -48.54 -3.09 23.19
CA ALA A 260 -49.25 -1.81 23.08
C ALA A 260 -48.46 -0.65 23.69
N ARG A 261 -47.77 -0.91 24.82
CA ARG A 261 -46.90 0.08 25.48
C ARG A 261 -45.68 0.41 24.63
N ALA A 262 -44.95 -0.61 24.15
CA ALA A 262 -43.79 -0.45 23.32
C ALA A 262 -44.09 0.33 22.01
N ALA A 263 -45.25 0.05 21.41
CA ALA A 263 -45.66 0.62 20.12
C ALA A 263 -46.49 1.92 20.24
N ARG A 264 -46.65 2.49 21.42
CA ARG A 264 -47.57 3.62 21.68
C ARG A 264 -47.33 4.81 20.73
N GLU A 265 -46.09 5.15 20.50
CA GLU A 265 -45.67 6.29 19.65
C GLU A 265 -45.80 5.98 18.15
N HIS A 266 -45.85 4.69 17.77
CA HIS A 266 -45.86 4.21 16.39
C HIS A 266 -47.21 3.66 15.92
N ARG A 267 -48.31 3.96 16.62
CA ARG A 267 -49.64 3.51 16.26
C ARG A 267 -50.05 3.80 14.81
N PRO A 268 -49.84 5.02 14.27
CA PRO A 268 -50.20 5.30 12.88
C PRO A 268 -49.50 4.36 11.88
N MET A 269 -48.22 4.02 12.13
CA MET A 269 -47.44 3.08 11.31
C MET A 269 -48.04 1.68 11.37
N ILE A 270 -48.46 1.22 12.56
CA ILE A 270 -49.11 -0.08 12.76
C ILE A 270 -50.42 -0.15 12.01
N ASP A 271 -51.24 0.92 11.99
CA ASP A 271 -52.48 0.98 11.24
C ASP A 271 -52.23 0.87 9.72
N VAL A 272 -51.20 1.53 9.19
CA VAL A 272 -50.76 1.39 7.79
C VAL A 272 -50.32 -0.05 7.51
N MET A 273 -49.53 -0.66 8.38
CA MET A 273 -49.10 -2.06 8.25
C MET A 273 -50.28 -3.02 8.24
N ARG A 274 -51.27 -2.77 9.07
CA ARG A 274 -52.53 -3.54 9.09
C ARG A 274 -53.32 -3.38 7.77
N ALA A 275 -53.38 -2.16 7.24
CA ALA A 275 -54.00 -1.89 5.94
C ALA A 275 -53.28 -2.60 4.81
N LEU A 276 -51.94 -2.58 4.80
CA LEU A 276 -51.10 -3.30 3.82
C LEU A 276 -51.35 -4.81 3.88
N ARG A 277 -51.38 -5.43 5.07
CA ARG A 277 -51.69 -6.86 5.24
C ARG A 277 -53.05 -7.23 4.66
N ARG A 278 -54.08 -6.40 4.91
CA ARG A 278 -55.43 -6.60 4.31
C ARG A 278 -55.39 -6.47 2.79
N SER A 279 -54.70 -5.47 2.27
CA SER A 279 -54.55 -5.25 0.81
C SER A 279 -53.85 -6.42 0.14
N ILE A 280 -52.76 -6.91 0.69
CA ILE A 280 -52.02 -8.09 0.20
C ILE A 280 -52.92 -9.32 0.18
N ALA A 281 -53.67 -9.57 1.27
CA ALA A 281 -54.61 -10.70 1.36
C ALA A 281 -55.68 -10.60 0.27
N MET A 282 -56.28 -9.41 0.07
CA MET A 282 -57.29 -9.18 -0.97
C MET A 282 -56.72 -9.36 -2.38
N ASN A 283 -55.54 -8.83 -2.65
CA ASN A 283 -54.88 -9.00 -3.97
C ASN A 283 -54.58 -10.49 -4.28
N ASN A 284 -54.07 -11.23 -3.28
CA ASN A 284 -53.78 -12.67 -3.41
C ASN A 284 -55.08 -13.48 -3.65
N GLN A 285 -56.18 -13.18 -2.94
CA GLN A 285 -57.49 -13.84 -3.17
C GLN A 285 -58.04 -13.56 -4.57
N LEU A 286 -57.83 -12.35 -5.10
CA LEU A 286 -58.23 -12.03 -6.46
C LEU A 286 -57.34 -12.68 -7.55
N ALA A 287 -56.09 -12.97 -7.21
CA ALA A 287 -55.12 -13.62 -8.09
C ALA A 287 -55.23 -15.15 -8.10
N ALA A 288 -55.73 -15.74 -7.01
CA ALA A 288 -56.10 -17.16 -6.95
C ALA A 288 -57.34 -17.46 -7.87
#